data_22f39ea0aea88cc9a325797a96d8d425
#
_entry.id   22f39ea0aea88cc9a325797a96d8d425
#
_cell.length_a   1.000
_cell.length_b   1.000
_cell.length_c   1.000
_cell.angle_alpha   90.00
_cell.angle_beta   90.00
_cell.angle_gamma   90.00
#
_symmetry.space_group_name_H-M   'P 1'
#
loop_
_entity.id
_entity.type
_entity.pdbx_description
1 polymer ?
#
loop_
_entity_poly.entity_id
_entity_poly.type
_entity_poly.pdbx_seq_one_letter_code
_entity_poly.pdbx_strand_id
1 'polypeptide(L)'
;MIEAIYTDRQMEIAETLSETPTMAKWKDWRWQMRHAIHDLDSVEQLLDISFEPERRRALDATLECFPLSVTPYYLSLIDTDDYESDPVFKQAVPSPHELDVVDDDMADPLHEDKDSPVPGITHRYPDRVLFHVSNCCAMYCRHCTRKRKVGDRDNIPNREVLEAGIDYIRKTPVVRDVLLSGGDPFLLSDDILDWLLGELRAIPHVEVLRIGTRTPAVLPYRITDDLISVLRRHHPLWINTHFNHPRELTTSAKRALAKLADAGIPLGNQSVLLADVNDCPRIMKRLVHKLVENRVRPYYMYQCDLSEGLSHFRTPVGKGIEIIESLIGHTSGFAVPTYVIDAPGGGGKIPVMPNYLVSWSTHKVVLRNYEGVITTYKEPDTYKAIACDRNCAECKLQLKLDGAEESRAEGISRLLCDHDSAIALIPEDNARAERRQDNGGSAA
;
A
#
# COMPACT_ATOMS: atom_id res chain seq x y z
N MET A 1 -4.09 -30.56 -9.33
CA MET A 1 -2.78 -30.68 -9.99
C MET A 1 -1.81 -29.59 -9.51
N ILE A 2 -2.05 -28.32 -9.77
CA ILE A 2 -1.17 -27.20 -9.32
C ILE A 2 -0.98 -27.18 -7.78
N GLU A 3 -2.02 -27.44 -7.01
CA GLU A 3 -1.98 -27.46 -5.54
C GLU A 3 -1.12 -28.61 -4.97
N ALA A 4 -1.09 -29.77 -5.63
CA ALA A 4 -0.24 -30.90 -5.26
C ALA A 4 1.24 -30.55 -5.48
N ILE A 5 1.59 -29.94 -6.60
CA ILE A 5 2.96 -29.52 -6.93
C ILE A 5 3.51 -28.55 -5.87
N TYR A 6 2.72 -27.55 -5.46
CA TYR A 6 3.13 -26.62 -4.39
C TYR A 6 3.34 -27.31 -3.04
N THR A 7 2.55 -28.34 -2.72
CA THR A 7 2.68 -29.06 -1.44
C THR A 7 3.96 -29.89 -1.42
N ASP A 8 4.29 -30.57 -2.51
CA ASP A 8 5.50 -31.37 -2.64
C ASP A 8 6.75 -30.47 -2.53
N ARG A 9 6.79 -29.38 -3.25
CA ARG A 9 7.90 -28.41 -3.19
C ARG A 9 8.05 -27.75 -1.80
N GLN A 10 6.95 -27.45 -1.13
CA GLN A 10 6.99 -26.93 0.24
C GLN A 10 7.64 -27.93 1.19
N MET A 11 7.41 -29.22 1.00
CA MET A 11 8.06 -30.25 1.80
C MET A 11 9.55 -30.40 1.45
N GLU A 12 9.94 -30.36 0.20
CA GLU A 12 11.35 -30.38 -0.24
C GLU A 12 12.15 -29.22 0.37
N ILE A 13 11.61 -28.01 0.32
CA ILE A 13 12.22 -26.84 0.99
C ILE A 13 12.28 -27.05 2.50
N ALA A 14 11.22 -27.56 3.14
CA ALA A 14 11.20 -27.83 4.57
C ALA A 14 12.24 -28.89 4.99
N GLU A 15 12.47 -29.91 4.16
CA GLU A 15 13.47 -30.96 4.36
C GLU A 15 14.90 -30.40 4.28
N THR A 16 15.14 -29.49 3.36
CA THR A 16 16.42 -28.79 3.23
C THR A 16 16.72 -27.89 4.42
N LEU A 17 15.69 -27.25 4.98
CA LEU A 17 15.83 -26.27 6.06
C LEU A 17 15.75 -26.87 7.49
N SER A 18 15.36 -28.13 7.64
CA SER A 18 15.11 -28.71 8.96
C SER A 18 15.36 -30.24 8.99
N GLU A 19 16.05 -30.71 10.02
CA GLU A 19 16.26 -32.15 10.24
C GLU A 19 14.97 -32.95 10.51
N THR A 20 13.91 -32.26 10.95
CA THR A 20 12.62 -32.88 11.26
C THR A 20 11.47 -32.09 10.61
N PRO A 21 11.37 -32.12 9.27
CA PRO A 21 10.34 -31.39 8.55
C PRO A 21 8.96 -31.97 8.82
N THR A 22 7.98 -31.09 9.02
CA THR A 22 6.56 -31.47 9.09
C THR A 22 5.70 -30.33 8.55
N MET A 23 4.54 -30.64 7.98
CA MET A 23 3.59 -29.63 7.56
C MET A 23 3.07 -28.76 8.72
N ALA A 24 3.12 -29.26 9.95
CA ALA A 24 2.80 -28.43 11.13
C ALA A 24 3.85 -27.35 11.36
N LYS A 25 5.13 -27.70 11.28
CA LYS A 25 6.24 -26.73 11.35
C LYS A 25 6.20 -25.75 10.20
N TRP A 26 5.99 -26.22 8.97
CA TRP A 26 5.85 -25.37 7.80
C TRP A 26 4.76 -24.30 7.98
N LYS A 27 3.64 -24.66 8.60
CA LYS A 27 2.53 -23.74 8.89
C LYS A 27 2.72 -22.89 10.13
N ASP A 28 3.79 -23.06 10.88
CA ASP A 28 4.17 -22.16 11.97
C ASP A 28 4.85 -20.90 11.39
N TRP A 29 4.18 -19.75 11.51
CA TRP A 29 4.70 -18.49 10.98
C TRP A 29 6.03 -18.07 11.63
N ARG A 30 6.26 -18.46 12.91
CA ARG A 30 7.53 -18.20 13.57
C ARG A 30 8.65 -19.05 13.01
N TRP A 31 8.34 -20.29 12.61
CA TRP A 31 9.28 -21.12 11.89
C TRP A 31 9.65 -20.51 10.54
N GLN A 32 8.67 -20.04 9.76
CA GLN A 32 8.88 -19.34 8.49
C GLN A 32 9.81 -18.14 8.64
N MET A 33 9.60 -17.33 9.69
CA MET A 33 10.45 -16.16 9.97
C MET A 33 11.87 -16.53 10.40
N ARG A 34 12.03 -17.59 11.19
CA ARG A 34 13.38 -18.06 11.61
C ARG A 34 14.19 -18.66 10.46
N HIS A 35 13.53 -19.16 9.44
CA HIS A 35 14.13 -19.75 8.25
C HIS A 35 13.96 -18.86 7.02
N ALA A 36 13.74 -17.54 7.23
CA ALA A 36 13.72 -16.61 6.12
C ALA A 36 15.08 -16.61 5.41
N ILE A 37 15.04 -16.55 4.10
CA ILE A 37 16.21 -16.63 3.22
C ILE A 37 16.78 -15.23 3.04
N HIS A 38 18.11 -15.08 3.25
CA HIS A 38 18.80 -13.80 3.24
C HIS A 38 19.98 -13.74 2.26
N ASP A 39 20.31 -14.82 1.59
CA ASP A 39 21.45 -14.94 0.70
C ASP A 39 21.08 -15.70 -0.59
N LEU A 40 21.91 -15.52 -1.62
CA LEU A 40 21.68 -16.13 -2.93
C LEU A 40 22.05 -17.61 -2.98
N ASP A 41 22.98 -18.08 -2.15
CA ASP A 41 23.34 -19.51 -2.09
C ASP A 41 22.12 -20.32 -1.65
N SER A 42 21.43 -19.84 -0.63
CA SER A 42 20.16 -20.43 -0.17
C SER A 42 19.06 -20.36 -1.24
N VAL A 43 18.99 -19.27 -2.01
CA VAL A 43 18.02 -19.17 -3.13
C VAL A 43 18.33 -20.22 -4.20
N GLU A 44 19.60 -20.33 -4.65
CA GLU A 44 20.01 -21.31 -5.65
C GLU A 44 19.74 -22.74 -5.18
N GLN A 45 20.11 -23.06 -3.94
CA GLN A 45 19.92 -24.37 -3.34
C GLN A 45 18.44 -24.76 -3.23
N LEU A 46 17.60 -23.86 -2.70
CA LEU A 46 16.20 -24.17 -2.42
C LEU A 46 15.31 -24.17 -3.67
N LEU A 47 15.73 -23.46 -4.70
CA LEU A 47 15.03 -23.43 -5.99
C LEU A 47 15.58 -24.43 -7.00
N ASP A 48 16.70 -25.08 -6.70
CA ASP A 48 17.46 -25.92 -7.63
C ASP A 48 17.76 -25.18 -8.96
N ILE A 49 18.27 -23.96 -8.83
CA ILE A 49 18.69 -23.12 -9.95
C ILE A 49 20.14 -22.72 -9.79
N SER A 50 20.75 -22.19 -10.84
CA SER A 50 22.10 -21.64 -10.80
C SER A 50 22.13 -20.34 -11.58
N PHE A 51 22.68 -19.28 -10.97
CA PHE A 51 22.89 -18.02 -11.67
C PHE A 51 24.19 -18.07 -12.49
N GLU A 52 24.14 -17.56 -13.71
CA GLU A 52 25.35 -17.36 -14.50
C GLU A 52 26.36 -16.50 -13.72
N PRO A 53 27.68 -16.80 -13.79
CA PRO A 53 28.69 -16.16 -12.93
C PRO A 53 28.74 -14.63 -13.00
N GLU A 54 28.44 -14.04 -14.15
CA GLU A 54 28.36 -12.60 -14.33
C GLU A 54 27.13 -12.01 -13.62
N ARG A 55 25.98 -12.64 -13.81
CA ARG A 55 24.74 -12.28 -13.14
C ARG A 55 24.83 -12.44 -11.62
N ARG A 56 25.44 -13.53 -11.15
CA ARG A 56 25.65 -13.75 -9.73
C ARG A 56 26.45 -12.62 -9.07
N ARG A 57 27.55 -12.19 -9.69
CA ARG A 57 28.35 -11.05 -9.20
C ARG A 57 27.55 -9.76 -9.15
N ALA A 58 26.70 -9.50 -10.15
CA ALA A 58 25.84 -8.33 -10.17
C ALA A 58 24.74 -8.37 -9.08
N LEU A 59 24.19 -9.56 -8.83
CA LEU A 59 23.24 -9.78 -7.73
C LEU A 59 23.89 -9.61 -6.35
N ASP A 60 25.12 -10.12 -6.16
CA ASP A 60 25.86 -9.93 -4.91
C ASP A 60 26.10 -8.44 -4.64
N ALA A 61 26.49 -7.66 -5.65
CA ALA A 61 26.63 -6.20 -5.54
C ALA A 61 25.30 -5.52 -5.20
N THR A 62 24.17 -6.02 -5.72
CA THR A 62 22.83 -5.50 -5.39
C THR A 62 22.48 -5.75 -3.92
N LEU A 63 22.88 -6.92 -3.37
CA LEU A 63 22.62 -7.28 -1.97
C LEU A 63 23.38 -6.38 -0.98
N GLU A 64 24.54 -5.84 -1.36
CA GLU A 64 25.28 -4.88 -0.52
C GLU A 64 24.45 -3.59 -0.28
N CYS A 65 23.65 -3.19 -1.25
CA CYS A 65 22.82 -1.99 -1.18
C CYS A 65 21.39 -2.27 -0.69
N PHE A 66 20.81 -3.37 -1.17
CA PHE A 66 19.41 -3.72 -0.95
C PHE A 66 19.28 -5.17 -0.46
N PRO A 67 19.23 -5.39 0.86
CA PRO A 67 19.23 -6.74 1.43
C PRO A 67 18.05 -7.59 0.96
N LEU A 68 18.25 -8.91 1.00
CA LEU A 68 17.23 -9.92 0.73
C LEU A 68 16.61 -10.39 2.04
N SER A 69 15.30 -10.55 2.05
CA SER A 69 14.58 -11.37 3.01
C SER A 69 13.32 -11.91 2.35
N VAL A 70 13.16 -13.22 2.34
CA VAL A 70 11.96 -13.88 1.81
C VAL A 70 11.62 -15.12 2.64
N THR A 71 10.33 -15.35 2.91
CA THR A 71 9.90 -16.55 3.63
C THR A 71 10.03 -17.80 2.75
N PRO A 72 10.33 -18.97 3.32
CA PRO A 72 10.28 -20.24 2.60
C PRO A 72 8.96 -20.45 1.85
N TYR A 73 7.84 -20.05 2.48
CA TYR A 73 6.53 -20.10 1.86
C TYR A 73 6.46 -19.30 0.55
N TYR A 74 6.87 -18.02 0.57
CA TYR A 74 6.78 -17.20 -0.63
C TYR A 74 7.77 -17.65 -1.70
N LEU A 75 8.96 -18.06 -1.30
CA LEU A 75 9.96 -18.65 -2.19
C LEU A 75 9.41 -19.90 -2.92
N SER A 76 8.64 -20.75 -2.22
CA SER A 76 8.03 -21.95 -2.80
C SER A 76 7.03 -21.70 -3.93
N LEU A 77 6.59 -20.45 -4.11
CA LEU A 77 5.64 -20.06 -5.16
C LEU A 77 6.31 -19.77 -6.51
N ILE A 78 7.64 -19.65 -6.53
CA ILE A 78 8.42 -19.33 -7.72
C ILE A 78 8.38 -20.52 -8.70
N ASP A 79 8.16 -20.24 -9.95
CA ASP A 79 8.28 -21.21 -11.05
C ASP A 79 9.75 -21.34 -11.44
N THR A 80 10.34 -22.51 -11.24
CA THR A 80 11.76 -22.70 -11.52
C THR A 80 12.07 -23.07 -12.96
N ASP A 81 11.06 -23.50 -13.72
CA ASP A 81 11.25 -23.79 -15.15
C ASP A 81 11.54 -22.51 -15.95
N ASP A 82 10.99 -21.37 -15.49
CA ASP A 82 11.21 -20.05 -16.09
C ASP A 82 11.23 -18.95 -14.99
N TYR A 83 12.17 -19.08 -14.04
CA TYR A 83 12.24 -18.20 -12.87
C TYR A 83 12.54 -16.74 -13.25
N GLU A 84 13.24 -16.48 -14.33
CA GLU A 84 13.59 -15.13 -14.77
C GLU A 84 12.36 -14.31 -15.19
N SER A 85 11.37 -14.98 -15.78
CA SER A 85 10.08 -14.36 -16.16
C SER A 85 9.05 -14.43 -15.04
N ASP A 86 9.34 -15.17 -13.96
CA ASP A 86 8.37 -15.41 -12.88
C ASP A 86 8.03 -14.15 -12.09
N PRO A 87 6.73 -13.75 -11.99
CA PRO A 87 6.32 -12.54 -11.29
C PRO A 87 6.50 -12.59 -9.78
N VAL A 88 6.62 -13.78 -9.17
CA VAL A 88 6.88 -13.94 -7.74
C VAL A 88 8.37 -13.75 -7.49
N PHE A 89 9.23 -14.34 -8.33
CA PHE A 89 10.68 -14.17 -8.30
C PHE A 89 11.05 -12.69 -8.40
N LYS A 90 10.55 -11.99 -9.42
CA LYS A 90 10.82 -10.55 -9.63
C LYS A 90 10.46 -9.66 -8.46
N GLN A 91 9.48 -10.05 -7.64
CA GLN A 91 9.06 -9.28 -6.48
C GLN A 91 9.86 -9.59 -5.21
N ALA A 92 10.56 -10.74 -5.13
CA ALA A 92 11.23 -11.23 -3.94
C ALA A 92 12.75 -11.25 -4.05
N VAL A 93 13.30 -11.66 -5.20
CA VAL A 93 14.73 -11.83 -5.43
C VAL A 93 15.29 -10.57 -6.07
N PRO A 94 16.48 -10.10 -5.64
CA PRO A 94 17.12 -8.91 -6.20
C PRO A 94 17.31 -8.95 -7.71
N SER A 95 17.34 -7.78 -8.33
CA SER A 95 17.70 -7.58 -9.73
C SER A 95 18.92 -6.66 -9.82
N PRO A 96 19.90 -6.94 -10.71
CA PRO A 96 20.99 -5.99 -10.96
C PRO A 96 20.50 -4.60 -11.34
N HIS A 97 19.35 -4.49 -11.96
CA HIS A 97 18.73 -3.22 -12.35
C HIS A 97 18.28 -2.34 -11.16
N GLU A 98 18.35 -2.84 -9.94
CA GLU A 98 18.11 -2.00 -8.76
C GLU A 98 19.27 -1.02 -8.49
N LEU A 99 20.44 -1.27 -9.10
CA LEU A 99 21.59 -0.37 -9.04
C LEU A 99 21.60 0.67 -10.17
N ASP A 100 20.68 0.56 -11.14
CA ASP A 100 20.57 1.53 -12.22
C ASP A 100 19.97 2.83 -11.66
N VAL A 101 20.80 3.86 -11.56
CA VAL A 101 20.39 5.21 -11.10
C VAL A 101 19.91 6.01 -12.30
N VAL A 102 18.71 6.57 -12.20
CA VAL A 102 18.16 7.51 -13.18
C VAL A 102 17.95 8.88 -12.54
N ASP A 103 18.01 9.93 -13.34
CA ASP A 103 18.02 11.34 -12.87
C ASP A 103 16.80 11.71 -11.99
N ASP A 104 15.67 11.05 -12.20
CA ASP A 104 14.42 11.29 -11.45
C ASP A 104 14.30 10.46 -10.17
N ASP A 105 15.28 9.60 -9.84
CA ASP A 105 15.22 8.76 -8.64
C ASP A 105 15.38 9.60 -7.37
N MET A 106 14.57 9.27 -6.37
CA MET A 106 14.52 9.95 -5.08
C MET A 106 14.64 8.94 -3.94
N ALA A 107 15.47 9.24 -2.95
CA ALA A 107 15.56 8.44 -1.71
C ALA A 107 14.24 8.48 -0.90
N ASP A 108 13.56 9.63 -0.89
CA ASP A 108 12.23 9.83 -0.26
C ASP A 108 11.26 10.50 -1.23
N PRO A 109 10.73 9.76 -2.24
CA PRO A 109 9.87 10.34 -3.28
C PRO A 109 8.59 10.93 -2.72
N LEU A 110 8.17 10.47 -1.57
CA LEU A 110 6.93 10.90 -0.91
C LEU A 110 7.15 11.99 0.13
N HIS A 111 8.38 12.41 0.40
CA HIS A 111 8.74 13.36 1.46
C HIS A 111 8.11 13.02 2.82
N GLU A 112 8.14 11.73 3.20
CA GLU A 112 7.57 11.28 4.46
C GLU A 112 8.26 11.91 5.67
N ASP A 113 9.58 12.14 5.57
CA ASP A 113 10.37 12.72 6.65
C ASP A 113 10.02 14.21 6.88
N LYS A 114 9.71 14.96 5.80
CA LYS A 114 9.24 16.36 5.91
C LYS A 114 7.83 16.48 6.49
N ASP A 115 7.00 15.47 6.31
CA ASP A 115 5.63 15.41 6.84
C ASP A 115 5.57 14.71 8.23
N SER A 116 6.72 14.50 8.89
CA SER A 116 6.83 13.78 10.16
C SER A 116 6.93 14.76 11.35
N PRO A 117 5.82 15.11 12.01
CA PRO A 117 5.83 16.02 13.17
C PRO A 117 6.45 15.40 14.41
N VAL A 118 6.38 14.09 14.57
CA VAL A 118 7.05 13.29 15.59
C VAL A 118 7.54 11.97 14.98
N PRO A 119 8.57 11.33 15.54
CA PRO A 119 9.04 10.05 15.04
C PRO A 119 7.91 9.03 14.90
N GLY A 120 7.86 8.33 13.78
CA GLY A 120 6.84 7.34 13.50
C GLY A 120 5.52 7.87 12.90
N ILE A 121 5.26 9.17 12.91
CA ILE A 121 4.05 9.74 12.31
C ILE A 121 4.37 10.45 11.00
N THR A 122 3.60 10.17 9.94
CA THR A 122 3.55 10.99 8.74
C THR A 122 2.16 11.63 8.63
N HIS A 123 2.07 12.97 8.76
CA HIS A 123 0.83 13.73 8.75
C HIS A 123 0.73 14.64 7.51
N ARG A 124 0.43 14.03 6.37
CA ARG A 124 0.30 14.71 5.07
C ARG A 124 -1.07 15.30 4.83
N TYR A 125 -2.11 14.54 5.16
CA TYR A 125 -3.50 14.91 4.90
C TYR A 125 -4.12 15.57 6.12
N PRO A 126 -5.16 16.41 5.93
CA PRO A 126 -5.74 17.18 7.04
C PRO A 126 -6.28 16.31 8.19
N ASP A 127 -6.93 15.17 7.84
CA ASP A 127 -7.75 14.37 8.75
C ASP A 127 -7.19 12.98 9.07
N ARG A 128 -5.99 12.67 8.56
CA ARG A 128 -5.44 11.32 8.71
C ARG A 128 -3.93 11.27 8.77
N VAL A 129 -3.44 10.30 9.50
CA VAL A 129 -2.01 10.03 9.64
C VAL A 129 -1.66 8.61 9.23
N LEU A 130 -0.41 8.45 8.78
CA LEU A 130 0.23 7.15 8.70
C LEU A 130 1.13 7.00 9.92
N PHE A 131 0.99 5.88 10.63
CA PHE A 131 1.75 5.56 11.82
C PHE A 131 2.68 4.38 11.54
N HIS A 132 3.98 4.66 11.50
CA HIS A 132 5.05 3.67 11.34
C HIS A 132 5.27 2.95 12.66
N VAL A 133 4.79 1.72 12.77
CA VAL A 133 4.82 0.95 14.01
C VAL A 133 5.84 -0.18 14.00
N SER A 134 6.44 -0.47 12.84
CA SER A 134 7.42 -1.53 12.66
C SER A 134 8.35 -1.24 11.49
N ASN A 135 9.62 -1.68 11.57
CA ASN A 135 10.56 -1.75 10.44
C ASN A 135 10.79 -3.19 9.95
N CYS A 136 10.14 -4.16 10.58
CA CYS A 136 10.25 -5.57 10.21
C CYS A 136 9.24 -5.93 9.12
N CYS A 137 9.68 -6.73 8.13
CA CYS A 137 8.84 -7.33 7.11
C CYS A 137 9.13 -8.82 7.00
N ALA A 138 8.11 -9.61 6.63
CA ALA A 138 8.29 -11.02 6.32
C ALA A 138 9.01 -11.23 4.98
N MET A 139 8.95 -10.23 4.10
CA MET A 139 9.67 -10.21 2.84
C MET A 139 10.07 -8.76 2.52
N TYR A 140 11.28 -8.56 2.02
CA TYR A 140 11.73 -7.27 1.50
C TYR A 140 11.32 -7.17 0.03
N CYS A 141 10.15 -6.55 -0.19
CA CYS A 141 9.60 -6.36 -1.52
C CYS A 141 10.55 -5.57 -2.41
N ARG A 142 10.91 -6.07 -3.58
CA ARG A 142 11.85 -5.38 -4.48
C ARG A 142 11.30 -4.04 -4.99
N HIS A 143 10.00 -3.87 -5.00
CA HIS A 143 9.27 -2.64 -5.34
C HIS A 143 8.92 -1.75 -4.11
N CYS A 144 9.61 -1.92 -2.97
CA CYS A 144 9.31 -1.16 -1.75
C CYS A 144 9.83 0.27 -1.84
N THR A 145 8.96 1.26 -1.66
CA THR A 145 9.33 2.69 -1.63
C THR A 145 10.07 3.09 -0.34
N ARG A 146 10.03 2.22 0.67
CA ARG A 146 10.70 2.41 1.96
C ARG A 146 11.92 1.52 2.13
N LYS A 147 12.60 1.13 1.04
CA LYS A 147 13.82 0.32 1.08
C LYS A 147 14.85 0.89 2.08
N ARG A 148 14.95 2.22 2.18
CA ARG A 148 15.86 2.92 3.09
C ARG A 148 15.56 2.71 4.58
N LYS A 149 14.36 2.26 4.94
CA LYS A 149 13.91 2.08 6.34
C LYS A 149 13.65 0.61 6.70
N VAL A 150 13.31 -0.21 5.71
CA VAL A 150 12.95 -1.61 5.93
C VAL A 150 14.20 -2.44 6.18
N GLY A 151 14.18 -3.27 7.24
CA GLY A 151 15.32 -4.10 7.63
C GLY A 151 16.34 -3.39 8.51
N ASP A 152 16.18 -2.09 8.75
CA ASP A 152 17.00 -1.35 9.72
C ASP A 152 16.65 -1.80 11.14
N ARG A 153 17.51 -2.65 11.70
CA ARG A 153 17.33 -3.22 13.04
C ARG A 153 17.66 -2.25 14.17
N ASP A 154 18.42 -1.21 13.86
CA ASP A 154 18.87 -0.22 14.85
C ASP A 154 17.78 0.82 15.12
N ASN A 155 16.86 1.02 14.18
CA ASN A 155 15.79 2.00 14.24
C ASN A 155 14.38 1.37 14.31
N ILE A 156 14.24 0.20 14.94
CA ILE A 156 12.91 -0.40 15.19
C ILE A 156 12.16 0.51 16.17
N PRO A 157 10.92 0.94 15.86
CA PRO A 157 10.12 1.74 16.76
C PRO A 157 9.99 1.06 18.14
N ASN A 158 10.57 1.67 19.16
CA ASN A 158 10.47 1.21 20.55
C ASN A 158 9.16 1.70 21.17
N ARG A 159 8.92 1.33 22.41
CA ARG A 159 7.72 1.70 23.16
C ARG A 159 7.55 3.23 23.26
N GLU A 160 8.62 3.96 23.47
CA GLU A 160 8.61 5.42 23.62
C GLU A 160 8.19 6.12 22.31
N VAL A 161 8.69 5.65 21.16
CA VAL A 161 8.29 6.16 19.84
C VAL A 161 6.80 5.91 19.58
N LEU A 162 6.30 4.72 19.94
CA LEU A 162 4.89 4.40 19.79
C LEU A 162 4.00 5.27 20.70
N GLU A 163 4.40 5.49 21.94
CA GLU A 163 3.70 6.35 22.90
C GLU A 163 3.70 7.82 22.45
N ALA A 164 4.81 8.33 21.93
CA ALA A 164 4.89 9.68 21.36
C ALA A 164 3.95 9.86 20.16
N GLY A 165 3.86 8.85 19.28
CA GLY A 165 2.92 8.85 18.16
C GLY A 165 1.46 8.86 18.62
N ILE A 166 1.10 8.05 19.62
CA ILE A 166 -0.24 8.03 20.21
C ILE A 166 -0.57 9.38 20.84
N ASP A 167 0.38 9.97 21.55
CA ASP A 167 0.20 11.27 22.21
C ASP A 167 0.03 12.41 21.19
N TYR A 168 0.76 12.37 20.07
CA TYR A 168 0.54 13.31 18.99
C TYR A 168 -0.88 13.20 18.44
N ILE A 169 -1.35 11.98 18.13
CA ILE A 169 -2.72 11.76 17.64
C ILE A 169 -3.74 12.26 18.65
N ARG A 170 -3.56 11.95 19.94
CA ARG A 170 -4.46 12.37 21.04
C ARG A 170 -4.57 13.90 21.15
N LYS A 171 -3.48 14.61 20.91
CA LYS A 171 -3.41 16.08 20.94
C LYS A 171 -3.83 16.76 19.65
N THR A 172 -4.16 16.01 18.60
CA THR A 172 -4.50 16.52 17.27
C THR A 172 -5.93 16.11 16.87
N PRO A 173 -6.98 16.84 17.36
CA PRO A 173 -8.37 16.42 17.20
C PRO A 173 -8.87 16.30 15.75
N VAL A 174 -8.22 16.94 14.79
CA VAL A 174 -8.57 16.80 13.36
C VAL A 174 -8.23 15.41 12.79
N VAL A 175 -7.35 14.63 13.46
CA VAL A 175 -6.98 13.29 13.03
C VAL A 175 -8.07 12.30 13.42
N ARG A 176 -8.89 11.90 12.46
CA ARG A 176 -9.96 10.92 12.64
C ARG A 176 -9.64 9.55 12.07
N ASP A 177 -8.60 9.43 11.24
CA ASP A 177 -8.21 8.20 10.54
C ASP A 177 -6.72 7.90 10.75
N VAL A 178 -6.41 6.74 11.30
CA VAL A 178 -5.04 6.29 11.59
C VAL A 178 -4.74 5.02 10.80
N LEU A 179 -3.72 5.08 9.94
CA LEU A 179 -3.21 3.93 9.19
C LEU A 179 -1.93 3.40 9.85
N LEU A 180 -2.00 2.25 10.49
CA LEU A 180 -0.83 1.50 10.95
C LEU A 180 -0.10 0.90 9.77
N SER A 181 1.21 1.17 9.66
CA SER A 181 2.08 0.75 8.55
C SER A 181 3.55 0.75 8.99
N GLY A 182 4.48 0.94 8.07
CA GLY A 182 5.93 0.96 8.30
C GLY A 182 6.60 -0.15 7.53
N GLY A 183 7.18 -1.14 8.22
CA GLY A 183 7.37 -2.50 7.72
C GLY A 183 6.00 -3.18 7.64
N ASP A 184 5.83 -4.32 8.26
CA ASP A 184 4.51 -4.96 8.32
C ASP A 184 4.01 -5.00 9.78
N PRO A 185 2.90 -4.31 10.11
CA PRO A 185 2.37 -4.28 11.48
C PRO A 185 2.01 -5.66 12.02
N PHE A 186 1.68 -6.64 11.18
CA PHE A 186 1.37 -7.99 11.63
C PHE A 186 2.59 -8.80 12.11
N LEU A 187 3.80 -8.26 11.97
CA LEU A 187 4.98 -8.87 12.60
C LEU A 187 5.22 -8.41 14.04
N LEU A 188 4.46 -7.43 14.52
CA LEU A 188 4.38 -7.15 15.94
C LEU A 188 3.76 -8.34 16.68
N SER A 189 4.09 -8.51 17.98
CA SER A 189 3.39 -9.49 18.81
C SER A 189 1.92 -9.13 18.99
N ASP A 190 1.09 -10.13 19.25
CA ASP A 190 -0.33 -9.94 19.46
C ASP A 190 -0.61 -9.00 20.64
N ASP A 191 0.22 -9.05 21.70
CA ASP A 191 0.11 -8.16 22.86
C ASP A 191 0.41 -6.70 22.52
N ILE A 192 1.43 -6.44 21.68
CA ILE A 192 1.76 -5.08 21.25
C ILE A 192 0.65 -4.53 20.33
N LEU A 193 0.13 -5.36 19.43
CA LEU A 193 -0.98 -4.96 18.55
C LEU A 193 -2.24 -4.66 19.38
N ASP A 194 -2.56 -5.50 20.33
CA ASP A 194 -3.72 -5.31 21.22
C ASP A 194 -3.63 -4.00 22.00
N TRP A 195 -2.49 -3.77 22.64
CA TRP A 195 -2.22 -2.51 23.35
C TRP A 195 -2.33 -1.30 22.43
N LEU A 196 -1.64 -1.32 21.28
CA LEU A 196 -1.60 -0.18 20.35
C LEU A 196 -2.98 0.15 19.79
N LEU A 197 -3.74 -0.86 19.35
CA LEU A 197 -5.10 -0.69 18.85
C LEU A 197 -6.03 -0.20 19.97
N GLY A 198 -5.86 -0.69 21.19
CA GLY A 198 -6.62 -0.26 22.36
C GLY A 198 -6.39 1.22 22.71
N GLU A 199 -5.14 1.66 22.75
CA GLU A 199 -4.79 3.06 23.00
C GLU A 199 -5.36 4.02 21.94
N LEU A 200 -5.23 3.63 20.66
CA LEU A 200 -5.78 4.43 19.56
C LEU A 200 -7.32 4.45 19.57
N ARG A 201 -7.96 3.34 19.89
CA ARG A 201 -9.42 3.26 19.98
C ARG A 201 -9.99 4.05 21.16
N ALA A 202 -9.20 4.24 22.21
CA ALA A 202 -9.58 5.06 23.36
C ALA A 202 -9.56 6.58 23.09
N ILE A 203 -9.03 7.01 21.93
CA ILE A 203 -9.03 8.42 21.53
C ILE A 203 -10.37 8.76 20.91
N PRO A 204 -11.18 9.68 21.49
CA PRO A 204 -12.58 9.89 21.09
C PRO A 204 -12.79 10.34 19.63
N HIS A 205 -11.84 11.09 19.05
CA HIS A 205 -11.94 11.61 17.68
C HIS A 205 -11.39 10.64 16.62
N VAL A 206 -10.76 9.53 17.04
CA VAL A 206 -10.29 8.51 16.09
C VAL A 206 -11.45 7.58 15.72
N GLU A 207 -12.00 7.80 14.52
CA GLU A 207 -13.16 7.06 14.00
C GLU A 207 -12.72 5.81 13.24
N VAL A 208 -11.63 5.91 12.46
CA VAL A 208 -11.17 4.89 11.53
C VAL A 208 -9.78 4.41 11.92
N LEU A 209 -9.64 3.10 12.18
CA LEU A 209 -8.35 2.43 12.29
C LEU A 209 -8.14 1.53 11.07
N ARG A 210 -6.97 1.64 10.45
CA ARG A 210 -6.58 0.83 9.30
C ARG A 210 -5.23 0.18 9.53
N ILE A 211 -5.06 -1.02 9.00
CA ILE A 211 -3.77 -1.72 8.97
C ILE A 211 -3.40 -1.99 7.51
N GLY A 212 -2.21 -1.54 7.10
CA GLY A 212 -1.61 -1.91 5.82
C GLY A 212 -0.67 -3.09 6.02
N THR A 213 -0.91 -4.20 5.33
CA THR A 213 -0.11 -5.42 5.49
C THR A 213 0.04 -6.20 4.19
N ARG A 214 1.20 -6.81 3.98
CA ARG A 214 1.41 -7.80 2.92
C ARG A 214 1.43 -9.24 3.46
N THR A 215 1.33 -9.41 4.76
CA THR A 215 1.40 -10.72 5.44
C THR A 215 0.44 -11.77 4.84
N PRO A 216 -0.82 -11.48 4.46
CA PRO A 216 -1.67 -12.49 3.82
C PRO A 216 -1.11 -13.07 2.52
N ALA A 217 -0.25 -12.33 1.80
CA ALA A 217 0.41 -12.79 0.57
C ALA A 217 1.71 -13.54 0.86
N VAL A 218 2.55 -13.03 1.77
CA VAL A 218 3.94 -13.48 1.95
C VAL A 218 4.15 -14.39 3.16
N LEU A 219 3.20 -14.38 4.11
CA LEU A 219 3.24 -15.18 5.35
C LEU A 219 1.82 -15.49 5.86
N PRO A 220 0.94 -16.16 5.08
CA PRO A 220 -0.47 -16.34 5.42
C PRO A 220 -0.70 -17.06 6.76
N TYR A 221 0.26 -17.85 7.21
CA TYR A 221 0.19 -18.58 8.47
C TYR A 221 0.25 -17.69 9.72
N ARG A 222 0.67 -16.41 9.57
CA ARG A 222 0.60 -15.40 10.64
C ARG A 222 -0.84 -15.00 10.98
N ILE A 223 -1.80 -15.25 10.10
CA ILE A 223 -3.21 -14.99 10.37
C ILE A 223 -3.77 -16.12 11.22
N THR A 224 -3.35 -16.13 12.48
CA THR A 224 -3.74 -17.11 13.51
C THR A 224 -5.09 -16.74 14.12
N ASP A 225 -5.69 -17.68 14.85
CA ASP A 225 -6.95 -17.44 15.56
C ASP A 225 -6.73 -16.47 16.74
N ASP A 226 -5.54 -16.47 17.35
CA ASP A 226 -5.16 -15.52 18.39
C ASP A 226 -5.11 -14.08 17.82
N LEU A 227 -4.43 -13.88 16.69
CA LEU A 227 -4.45 -12.57 16.00
C LEU A 227 -5.88 -12.14 15.67
N ILE A 228 -6.70 -13.02 15.12
CA ILE A 228 -8.11 -12.72 14.82
C ILE A 228 -8.85 -12.30 16.09
N SER A 229 -8.61 -12.96 17.22
CA SER A 229 -9.22 -12.63 18.50
C SER A 229 -8.82 -11.23 18.99
N VAL A 230 -7.55 -10.84 18.78
CA VAL A 230 -7.08 -9.47 19.03
C VAL A 230 -7.82 -8.47 18.16
N LEU A 231 -7.80 -8.67 16.83
CA LEU A 231 -8.38 -7.72 15.87
C LEU A 231 -9.88 -7.49 16.12
N ARG A 232 -10.63 -8.55 16.47
CA ARG A 232 -12.06 -8.45 16.77
C ARG A 232 -12.40 -7.53 17.94
N ARG A 233 -11.51 -7.35 18.91
CA ARG A 233 -11.76 -6.45 20.05
C ARG A 233 -11.75 -4.97 19.69
N HIS A 234 -11.15 -4.62 18.53
CA HIS A 234 -10.90 -3.22 18.17
C HIS A 234 -11.70 -2.73 16.97
N HIS A 235 -12.87 -3.33 16.70
CA HIS A 235 -13.77 -2.83 15.66
C HIS A 235 -14.27 -1.39 15.94
N PRO A 236 -14.56 -0.61 14.87
CA PRO A 236 -14.39 -0.90 13.44
C PRO A 236 -12.91 -0.81 13.02
N LEU A 237 -12.42 -1.86 12.35
CA LEU A 237 -11.04 -1.97 11.87
C LEU A 237 -11.05 -2.33 10.38
N TRP A 238 -10.18 -1.72 9.59
CA TRP A 238 -10.03 -1.95 8.15
C TRP A 238 -8.65 -2.52 7.85
N ILE A 239 -8.56 -3.48 6.95
CA ILE A 239 -7.27 -4.02 6.52
C ILE A 239 -7.10 -3.81 5.03
N ASN A 240 -5.99 -3.20 4.64
CA ASN A 240 -5.53 -3.09 3.27
C ASN A 240 -4.40 -4.08 3.04
N THR A 241 -4.69 -5.08 2.20
CA THR A 241 -3.70 -6.08 1.76
C THR A 241 -2.91 -5.58 0.56
N HIS A 242 -1.84 -6.31 0.23
CA HIS A 242 -0.99 -5.99 -0.92
C HIS A 242 -0.70 -7.26 -1.72
N PHE A 243 -1.49 -7.48 -2.76
CA PHE A 243 -1.31 -8.51 -3.78
C PHE A 243 -1.07 -7.81 -5.12
N ASN A 244 -0.05 -8.20 -5.85
CA ASN A 244 0.28 -7.65 -7.16
C ASN A 244 0.02 -8.63 -8.31
N HIS A 245 -0.01 -9.94 -8.02
CA HIS A 245 -0.19 -10.94 -9.06
C HIS A 245 -1.19 -12.04 -8.64
N PRO A 246 -2.01 -12.59 -9.57
CA PRO A 246 -2.99 -13.63 -9.23
C PRO A 246 -2.39 -14.93 -8.70
N ARG A 247 -1.10 -15.21 -8.89
CA ARG A 247 -0.40 -16.39 -8.33
C ARG A 247 -0.20 -16.29 -6.82
N GLU A 248 -0.14 -15.10 -6.25
CA GLU A 248 -0.03 -14.88 -4.81
C GLU A 248 -1.30 -15.30 -4.05
N LEU A 249 -2.45 -15.37 -4.73
CA LEU A 249 -3.74 -15.81 -4.14
C LEU A 249 -3.83 -17.34 -4.10
N THR A 250 -2.92 -17.95 -3.35
CA THR A 250 -2.86 -19.39 -3.07
C THR A 250 -3.99 -19.83 -2.14
N THR A 251 -4.16 -21.14 -1.95
CA THR A 251 -5.12 -21.68 -0.96
C THR A 251 -4.81 -21.19 0.46
N SER A 252 -3.53 -21.10 0.85
CA SER A 252 -3.15 -20.59 2.17
C SER A 252 -3.50 -19.10 2.32
N ALA A 253 -3.20 -18.29 1.32
CA ALA A 253 -3.55 -16.87 1.28
C ALA A 253 -5.08 -16.67 1.33
N LYS A 254 -5.84 -17.44 0.54
CA LYS A 254 -7.32 -17.40 0.55
C LYS A 254 -7.90 -17.75 1.91
N ARG A 255 -7.35 -18.75 2.61
CA ARG A 255 -7.77 -19.10 3.98
C ARG A 255 -7.47 -17.98 4.98
N ALA A 256 -6.31 -17.32 4.86
CA ALA A 256 -5.96 -16.17 5.68
C ALA A 256 -6.94 -15.00 5.46
N LEU A 257 -7.25 -14.68 4.20
CA LEU A 257 -8.23 -13.65 3.84
C LEU A 257 -9.63 -14.00 4.35
N ALA A 258 -10.05 -15.28 4.24
CA ALA A 258 -11.32 -15.75 4.74
C ALA A 258 -11.44 -15.54 6.26
N LYS A 259 -10.41 -15.89 7.05
CA LYS A 259 -10.39 -15.65 8.51
C LYS A 259 -10.61 -14.17 8.86
N LEU A 260 -9.91 -13.27 8.16
CA LEU A 260 -10.06 -11.83 8.37
C LEU A 260 -11.47 -11.35 8.01
N ALA A 261 -12.00 -11.77 6.86
CA ALA A 261 -13.34 -11.41 6.41
C ALA A 261 -14.45 -11.99 7.31
N ASP A 262 -14.29 -13.26 7.78
CA ASP A 262 -15.23 -13.92 8.72
C ASP A 262 -15.17 -13.26 10.11
N ALA A 263 -14.09 -12.59 10.45
CA ALA A 263 -14.00 -11.75 11.64
C ALA A 263 -14.79 -10.44 11.53
N GLY A 264 -15.44 -10.16 10.39
CA GLY A 264 -16.19 -8.93 10.14
C GLY A 264 -15.29 -7.74 9.73
N ILE A 265 -14.05 -8.00 9.33
CA ILE A 265 -13.09 -6.95 8.95
C ILE A 265 -13.22 -6.67 7.44
N PRO A 266 -13.55 -5.45 7.01
CA PRO A 266 -13.51 -5.04 5.61
C PRO A 266 -12.08 -5.13 5.06
N LEU A 267 -11.95 -5.75 3.87
CA LEU A 267 -10.67 -5.96 3.22
C LEU A 267 -10.56 -5.13 1.93
N GLY A 268 -9.47 -4.39 1.79
CA GLY A 268 -9.06 -3.73 0.56
C GLY A 268 -7.73 -4.27 0.05
N ASN A 269 -7.44 -4.10 -1.24
CA ASN A 269 -6.14 -4.40 -1.83
C ASN A 269 -5.54 -3.17 -2.48
N GLN A 270 -4.27 -2.96 -2.25
CA GLN A 270 -3.45 -1.92 -2.85
C GLN A 270 -2.38 -2.60 -3.71
N SER A 271 -2.59 -2.63 -5.03
CA SER A 271 -1.59 -3.15 -5.97
C SER A 271 -0.67 -2.02 -6.44
N VAL A 272 0.58 -2.34 -6.74
CA VAL A 272 1.48 -1.47 -7.51
C VAL A 272 1.55 -1.99 -8.93
N LEU A 273 1.45 -1.11 -9.92
CA LEU A 273 1.63 -1.46 -11.32
C LEU A 273 3.13 -1.57 -11.61
N LEU A 274 3.57 -2.77 -11.94
CA LEU A 274 4.97 -3.15 -12.10
C LEU A 274 5.19 -3.74 -13.48
N ALA A 275 6.16 -3.21 -14.21
CA ALA A 275 6.61 -3.76 -15.49
C ALA A 275 7.03 -5.23 -15.31
N ASP A 276 6.68 -6.06 -16.27
CA ASP A 276 6.96 -7.50 -16.32
C ASP A 276 6.41 -8.34 -15.14
N VAL A 277 5.54 -7.76 -14.31
CA VAL A 277 4.86 -8.45 -13.22
C VAL A 277 3.36 -8.49 -13.45
N ASN A 278 2.74 -7.31 -13.63
CA ASN A 278 1.29 -7.20 -13.74
C ASN A 278 0.80 -6.13 -14.73
N ASP A 279 1.67 -5.63 -15.59
CA ASP A 279 1.38 -4.60 -16.59
C ASP A 279 0.60 -5.10 -17.83
N CYS A 280 0.02 -6.28 -17.71
CA CYS A 280 -0.88 -6.85 -18.70
C CYS A 280 -2.34 -6.71 -18.25
N PRO A 281 -3.25 -6.15 -19.09
CA PRO A 281 -4.68 -6.02 -18.75
C PRO A 281 -5.35 -7.34 -18.36
N ARG A 282 -4.95 -8.47 -18.97
CA ARG A 282 -5.49 -9.80 -18.63
C ARG A 282 -5.03 -10.29 -17.24
N ILE A 283 -3.77 -10.04 -16.86
CA ILE A 283 -3.25 -10.38 -15.55
C ILE A 283 -3.97 -9.56 -14.48
N MET A 284 -4.08 -8.24 -14.69
CA MET A 284 -4.77 -7.36 -13.77
C MET A 284 -6.26 -7.73 -13.63
N LYS A 285 -6.95 -7.99 -14.73
CA LYS A 285 -8.35 -8.47 -14.70
C LYS A 285 -8.50 -9.76 -13.89
N ARG A 286 -7.59 -10.72 -14.06
CA ARG A 286 -7.59 -11.95 -13.27
C ARG A 286 -7.31 -11.70 -11.80
N LEU A 287 -6.41 -10.78 -11.48
CA LEU A 287 -6.10 -10.40 -10.10
C LEU A 287 -7.33 -9.81 -9.41
N VAL A 288 -7.95 -8.80 -10.00
CA VAL A 288 -9.12 -8.13 -9.39
C VAL A 288 -10.32 -9.07 -9.23
N HIS A 289 -10.53 -10.01 -10.18
CA HIS A 289 -11.55 -11.04 -10.05
C HIS A 289 -11.29 -11.97 -8.86
N LYS A 290 -10.05 -12.47 -8.72
CA LYS A 290 -9.67 -13.34 -7.59
C LYS A 290 -9.74 -12.60 -6.25
N LEU A 291 -9.44 -11.30 -6.21
CA LEU A 291 -9.57 -10.51 -5.00
C LEU A 291 -11.04 -10.43 -4.55
N VAL A 292 -11.94 -10.06 -5.46
CA VAL A 292 -13.39 -9.95 -5.17
C VAL A 292 -13.99 -11.31 -4.79
N GLU A 293 -13.61 -12.38 -5.49
CA GLU A 293 -13.98 -13.77 -5.13
C GLU A 293 -13.64 -14.09 -3.66
N ASN A 294 -12.54 -13.54 -3.15
CA ASN A 294 -12.08 -13.73 -1.77
C ASN A 294 -12.47 -12.58 -0.82
N ARG A 295 -13.49 -11.80 -1.16
CA ARG A 295 -14.05 -10.71 -0.34
C ARG A 295 -13.04 -9.57 -0.08
N VAL A 296 -12.09 -9.38 -0.98
CA VAL A 296 -11.13 -8.28 -0.95
C VAL A 296 -11.48 -7.31 -2.07
N ARG A 297 -11.80 -6.06 -1.71
CA ARG A 297 -12.08 -5.02 -2.71
C ARG A 297 -10.77 -4.51 -3.30
N PRO A 298 -10.56 -4.51 -4.63
CA PRO A 298 -9.50 -3.72 -5.25
C PRO A 298 -9.71 -2.24 -4.90
N TYR A 299 -8.79 -1.69 -4.08
CA TYR A 299 -8.95 -0.32 -3.57
C TYR A 299 -8.16 0.65 -4.44
N TYR A 300 -6.83 0.49 -4.47
CA TYR A 300 -5.95 1.28 -5.32
C TYR A 300 -5.10 0.39 -6.23
N MET A 301 -4.81 0.91 -7.42
CA MET A 301 -3.68 0.55 -8.24
C MET A 301 -2.73 1.74 -8.27
N TYR A 302 -1.54 1.59 -7.70
CA TYR A 302 -0.52 2.64 -7.66
C TYR A 302 0.34 2.60 -8.92
N GLN A 303 0.65 3.75 -9.48
CA GLN A 303 1.83 3.88 -10.33
C GLN A 303 3.07 3.60 -9.49
N CYS A 304 4.08 2.91 -10.05
CA CYS A 304 5.35 2.70 -9.36
C CYS A 304 6.03 4.06 -9.13
N ASP A 305 6.43 4.31 -7.87
CA ASP A 305 7.01 5.58 -7.45
C ASP A 305 8.43 5.80 -8.01
N LEU A 306 8.88 7.06 -8.01
CA LEU A 306 10.21 7.47 -8.41
C LEU A 306 11.24 7.23 -7.29
N SER A 307 11.25 6.03 -6.72
CA SER A 307 12.19 5.66 -5.66
C SER A 307 13.43 5.00 -6.26
N GLU A 308 14.58 5.24 -5.63
CA GLU A 308 15.84 4.59 -5.97
C GLU A 308 15.67 3.05 -6.02
N GLY A 309 16.27 2.43 -7.03
CA GLY A 309 16.22 0.99 -7.25
C GLY A 309 14.86 0.45 -7.73
N LEU A 310 13.96 1.30 -8.23
CA LEU A 310 12.66 0.89 -8.78
C LEU A 310 12.48 1.22 -10.26
N SER A 311 13.47 1.82 -10.92
CA SER A 311 13.37 2.30 -12.31
C SER A 311 12.91 1.20 -13.28
N HIS A 312 13.42 -0.02 -13.11
CA HIS A 312 13.09 -1.19 -13.95
C HIS A 312 11.65 -1.72 -13.78
N PHE A 313 10.97 -1.34 -12.70
CA PHE A 313 9.55 -1.67 -12.49
C PHE A 313 8.57 -0.61 -13.01
N ARG A 314 9.06 0.55 -13.45
CA ARG A 314 8.20 1.64 -13.88
C ARG A 314 7.55 1.35 -15.22
N THR A 315 6.26 1.63 -15.29
CA THR A 315 5.48 1.60 -16.54
C THR A 315 5.13 3.03 -16.96
N PRO A 316 4.86 3.28 -18.25
CA PRO A 316 4.22 4.53 -18.64
C PRO A 316 2.85 4.70 -17.96
N VAL A 317 2.48 5.92 -17.58
CA VAL A 317 1.16 6.24 -16.98
C VAL A 317 0.02 5.79 -17.90
N GLY A 318 0.19 5.91 -19.21
CA GLY A 318 -0.78 5.42 -20.20
C GLY A 318 -1.10 3.93 -20.09
N LYS A 319 -0.14 3.10 -19.60
CA LYS A 319 -0.39 1.68 -19.36
C LYS A 319 -1.39 1.45 -18.23
N GLY A 320 -1.31 2.23 -17.16
CA GLY A 320 -2.28 2.18 -16.07
C GLY A 320 -3.68 2.60 -16.53
N ILE A 321 -3.78 3.64 -17.36
CA ILE A 321 -5.05 4.09 -17.97
C ILE A 321 -5.64 2.99 -18.86
N GLU A 322 -4.83 2.37 -19.73
CA GLU A 322 -5.23 1.24 -20.60
C GLU A 322 -5.80 0.08 -19.77
N ILE A 323 -5.13 -0.28 -18.69
CA ILE A 323 -5.58 -1.36 -17.79
C ILE A 323 -6.94 -1.01 -17.19
N ILE A 324 -7.11 0.18 -16.62
CA ILE A 324 -8.38 0.60 -16.02
C ILE A 324 -9.49 0.63 -17.09
N GLU A 325 -9.20 1.14 -18.27
CA GLU A 325 -10.19 1.17 -19.38
C GLU A 325 -10.60 -0.23 -19.80
N SER A 326 -9.68 -1.21 -19.76
CA SER A 326 -9.99 -2.62 -20.02
C SER A 326 -10.87 -3.30 -18.96
N LEU A 327 -10.99 -2.69 -17.77
CA LEU A 327 -11.82 -3.18 -16.67
C LEU A 327 -13.20 -2.52 -16.64
N ILE A 328 -13.28 -1.20 -16.86
CA ILE A 328 -14.54 -0.44 -16.82
C ILE A 328 -15.49 -0.95 -17.92
N GLY A 329 -16.70 -1.35 -17.52
CA GLY A 329 -17.70 -1.92 -18.43
C GLY A 329 -17.46 -3.39 -18.81
N HIS A 330 -16.25 -3.92 -18.61
CA HIS A 330 -15.87 -5.29 -18.95
C HIS A 330 -15.79 -6.23 -17.73
N THR A 331 -16.02 -5.70 -16.53
CA THR A 331 -16.20 -6.43 -15.29
C THR A 331 -17.09 -5.65 -14.32
N SER A 332 -17.43 -6.25 -13.17
CA SER A 332 -18.16 -5.54 -12.12
C SER A 332 -17.43 -4.27 -11.68
N GLY A 333 -18.14 -3.14 -11.57
CA GLY A 333 -17.57 -1.90 -11.03
C GLY A 333 -16.96 -2.06 -9.64
N PHE A 334 -17.41 -3.07 -8.89
CA PHE A 334 -16.83 -3.44 -7.59
C PHE A 334 -15.39 -3.95 -7.68
N ALA A 335 -15.00 -4.48 -8.83
CA ALA A 335 -13.67 -5.01 -9.12
C ALA A 335 -12.70 -3.97 -9.73
N VAL A 336 -13.16 -2.75 -10.01
CA VAL A 336 -12.32 -1.71 -10.63
C VAL A 336 -11.64 -0.89 -9.52
N PRO A 337 -10.30 -0.92 -9.41
CA PRO A 337 -9.57 -0.06 -8.47
C PRO A 337 -9.51 1.38 -8.96
N THR A 338 -9.25 2.31 -8.06
CA THR A 338 -8.84 3.66 -8.45
C THR A 338 -7.34 3.63 -8.79
N TYR A 339 -6.99 4.00 -10.01
CA TYR A 339 -5.58 4.19 -10.40
C TYR A 339 -5.09 5.54 -9.90
N VAL A 340 -3.96 5.54 -9.19
CA VAL A 340 -3.41 6.74 -8.55
C VAL A 340 -1.91 6.85 -8.78
N ILE A 341 -1.45 8.09 -8.89
CA ILE A 341 -0.04 8.46 -8.83
C ILE A 341 0.16 9.19 -7.49
N ASP A 342 1.12 8.76 -6.71
CA ASP A 342 1.59 9.56 -5.58
C ASP A 342 2.48 10.68 -6.13
N ALA A 343 2.04 11.92 -5.98
CA ALA A 343 2.76 13.06 -6.53
C ALA A 343 4.15 13.17 -5.89
N PRO A 344 5.24 13.19 -6.70
CA PRO A 344 6.58 13.36 -6.19
C PRO A 344 6.70 14.61 -5.31
N GLY A 345 7.57 14.56 -4.30
CA GLY A 345 7.69 15.66 -3.34
C GLY A 345 6.55 15.72 -2.31
N GLY A 346 5.72 14.68 -2.25
CA GLY A 346 4.70 14.54 -1.23
C GLY A 346 3.41 15.31 -1.52
N GLY A 347 3.07 15.56 -2.79
CA GLY A 347 1.82 16.22 -3.19
C GLY A 347 0.54 15.43 -2.92
N GLY A 348 0.67 14.15 -2.48
CA GLY A 348 -0.46 13.27 -2.20
C GLY A 348 -0.91 12.47 -3.42
N LYS A 349 -2.00 11.71 -3.26
CA LYS A 349 -2.53 10.81 -4.28
C LYS A 349 -3.35 11.55 -5.31
N ILE A 350 -2.98 11.41 -6.58
CA ILE A 350 -3.69 11.98 -7.73
C ILE A 350 -4.38 10.83 -8.46
N PRO A 351 -5.72 10.76 -8.47
CA PRO A 351 -6.44 9.79 -9.29
C PRO A 351 -6.25 10.10 -10.78
N VAL A 352 -5.81 9.11 -11.56
CA VAL A 352 -5.62 9.19 -13.01
C VAL A 352 -6.49 8.12 -13.66
N MET A 353 -7.69 8.51 -14.08
CA MET A 353 -8.66 7.59 -14.63
C MET A 353 -8.91 7.89 -16.13
N PRO A 354 -9.41 6.92 -16.90
CA PRO A 354 -9.83 7.20 -18.27
C PRO A 354 -10.81 8.35 -18.36
N ASN A 355 -10.66 9.21 -19.35
CA ASN A 355 -11.58 10.33 -19.55
C ASN A 355 -12.78 9.90 -20.39
N TYR A 356 -13.95 9.91 -19.78
CA TYR A 356 -15.24 9.65 -20.43
C TYR A 356 -16.03 10.93 -20.73
N LEU A 357 -15.60 12.08 -20.21
CA LEU A 357 -16.15 13.37 -20.52
C LEU A 357 -15.49 13.93 -21.79
N VAL A 358 -16.29 14.09 -22.86
CA VAL A 358 -15.80 14.59 -24.15
C VAL A 358 -15.94 16.12 -24.24
N SER A 359 -17.09 16.63 -23.82
CA SER A 359 -17.38 18.07 -23.83
C SER A 359 -18.43 18.42 -22.79
N TRP A 360 -18.34 19.63 -22.26
CA TRP A 360 -19.28 20.16 -21.27
C TRP A 360 -19.72 21.56 -21.64
N SER A 361 -21.04 21.80 -21.58
CA SER A 361 -21.67 23.12 -21.70
C SER A 361 -22.75 23.28 -20.64
N THR A 362 -23.32 24.47 -20.54
CA THR A 362 -24.41 24.79 -19.60
C THR A 362 -25.70 24.02 -19.87
N HIS A 363 -25.87 23.46 -21.06
CA HIS A 363 -27.09 22.77 -21.48
C HIS A 363 -26.93 21.27 -21.72
N LYS A 364 -25.74 20.85 -22.10
CA LYS A 364 -25.45 19.46 -22.44
C LYS A 364 -24.03 19.04 -22.09
N VAL A 365 -23.91 17.81 -21.64
CA VAL A 365 -22.64 17.10 -21.49
C VAL A 365 -22.56 16.03 -22.60
N VAL A 366 -21.44 15.93 -23.27
CA VAL A 366 -21.13 14.89 -24.23
C VAL A 366 -20.22 13.87 -23.58
N LEU A 367 -20.63 12.63 -23.58
CA LEU A 367 -19.96 11.53 -22.92
C LEU A 367 -19.62 10.42 -23.92
N ARG A 368 -18.56 9.67 -23.69
CA ARG A 368 -18.33 8.36 -24.32
C ARG A 368 -18.51 7.24 -23.31
N ASN A 369 -19.07 6.12 -23.71
CA ASN A 369 -19.14 4.95 -22.86
C ASN A 369 -17.87 4.07 -23.03
N TYR A 370 -17.83 2.92 -22.34
CA TYR A 370 -16.72 1.96 -22.39
C TYR A 370 -16.54 1.28 -23.76
N GLU A 371 -17.55 1.28 -24.64
CA GLU A 371 -17.49 0.79 -26.02
C GLU A 371 -17.10 1.89 -27.02
N GLY A 372 -16.89 3.12 -26.56
CA GLY A 372 -16.60 4.28 -27.40
C GLY A 372 -17.85 4.94 -28.01
N VAL A 373 -19.06 4.48 -27.64
CA VAL A 373 -20.30 5.11 -28.10
C VAL A 373 -20.47 6.47 -27.46
N ILE A 374 -20.71 7.49 -28.31
CA ILE A 374 -20.92 8.86 -27.84
C ILE A 374 -22.40 9.07 -27.54
N THR A 375 -22.68 9.65 -26.40
CA THR A 375 -24.02 10.02 -25.95
C THR A 375 -24.03 11.41 -25.36
N THR A 376 -25.23 11.97 -25.17
CA THR A 376 -25.41 13.28 -24.49
C THR A 376 -26.28 13.13 -23.28
N TYR A 377 -25.96 13.89 -22.25
CA TYR A 377 -26.80 14.10 -21.07
C TYR A 377 -27.25 15.56 -21.04
N LYS A 378 -28.55 15.79 -20.92
CA LYS A 378 -29.10 17.15 -20.85
C LYS A 378 -28.94 17.67 -19.40
N GLU A 379 -28.32 18.84 -19.26
CA GLU A 379 -28.26 19.53 -17.97
C GLU A 379 -29.63 20.13 -17.60
N PRO A 380 -29.96 20.21 -16.31
CA PRO A 380 -31.21 20.78 -15.85
C PRO A 380 -31.24 22.31 -16.05
N ASP A 381 -32.25 22.81 -16.75
CA ASP A 381 -32.40 24.23 -17.04
C ASP A 381 -32.75 25.05 -15.78
N THR A 382 -33.28 24.41 -14.73
CA THR A 382 -33.85 25.07 -13.55
C THR A 382 -33.10 24.77 -12.24
N TYR A 383 -31.93 24.11 -12.33
CA TYR A 383 -31.16 23.80 -11.12
C TYR A 383 -30.68 25.08 -10.43
N LYS A 384 -30.98 25.17 -9.14
CA LYS A 384 -30.41 26.16 -8.26
C LYS A 384 -29.62 25.43 -7.17
N ALA A 385 -28.33 25.69 -7.08
CA ALA A 385 -27.53 25.18 -5.98
C ALA A 385 -28.10 25.67 -4.64
N ILE A 386 -28.02 24.86 -3.60
CA ILE A 386 -28.26 25.29 -2.24
C ILE A 386 -27.24 26.39 -1.96
N ALA A 387 -27.76 27.61 -1.73
CA ALA A 387 -26.92 28.72 -1.29
C ALA A 387 -26.45 28.42 0.14
N CYS A 388 -25.30 27.82 0.28
CA CYS A 388 -24.63 27.64 1.56
C CYS A 388 -23.60 28.76 1.73
N ASP A 389 -23.87 29.68 2.63
CA ASP A 389 -22.95 30.72 3.11
C ASP A 389 -21.97 30.15 4.17
N ARG A 390 -21.87 28.86 4.30
CA ARG A 390 -21.13 28.11 5.33
C ARG A 390 -21.67 28.29 6.75
N ASN A 391 -22.88 28.85 6.90
CA ASN A 391 -23.58 29.04 8.16
C ASN A 391 -24.66 27.96 8.42
N CYS A 392 -24.83 26.97 7.57
CA CYS A 392 -25.77 25.87 7.79
C CYS A 392 -25.38 25.03 9.02
N ALA A 393 -26.32 24.22 9.51
CA ALA A 393 -26.11 23.39 10.70
C ALA A 393 -24.91 22.43 10.56
N GLU A 394 -24.75 21.83 9.39
CA GLU A 394 -23.63 20.92 9.11
C GLU A 394 -22.29 21.66 9.12
N CYS A 395 -22.19 22.85 8.49
CA CYS A 395 -20.95 23.62 8.53
C CYS A 395 -20.60 24.05 9.96
N LYS A 396 -21.57 24.45 10.76
CA LYS A 396 -21.37 24.81 12.18
C LYS A 396 -20.97 23.60 13.03
N LEU A 397 -21.52 22.42 12.74
CA LEU A 397 -21.12 21.19 13.40
C LEU A 397 -19.69 20.83 13.05
N GLN A 398 -19.32 20.91 11.77
CA GLN A 398 -17.97 20.62 11.30
C GLN A 398 -16.94 21.56 11.94
N LEU A 399 -17.22 22.86 11.99
CA LEU A 399 -16.35 23.83 12.67
C LEU A 399 -16.06 23.47 14.14
N LYS A 400 -17.09 22.98 14.85
CA LYS A 400 -16.90 22.52 16.23
C LYS A 400 -16.02 21.26 16.32
N LEU A 401 -16.20 20.34 15.38
CA LEU A 401 -15.41 19.10 15.31
C LEU A 401 -13.95 19.39 14.97
N ASP A 402 -13.71 20.35 14.08
CA ASP A 402 -12.39 20.77 13.65
C ASP A 402 -11.69 21.70 14.65
N GLY A 403 -12.41 22.19 15.67
CA GLY A 403 -11.90 23.19 16.61
C GLY A 403 -11.59 24.54 15.96
N ALA A 404 -12.22 24.84 14.83
CA ALA A 404 -11.99 26.03 14.02
C ALA A 404 -13.04 27.11 14.29
N GLU A 405 -12.64 28.38 14.25
CA GLU A 405 -13.56 29.53 14.41
C GLU A 405 -14.28 29.86 13.11
N GLU A 406 -13.65 29.64 11.96
CA GLU A 406 -14.19 29.94 10.65
C GLU A 406 -14.06 28.75 9.66
N SER A 407 -15.08 28.61 8.80
CA SER A 407 -15.06 27.63 7.72
C SER A 407 -14.11 28.07 6.60
N ARG A 408 -13.08 27.33 6.34
CA ARG A 408 -12.17 27.56 5.21
C ARG A 408 -12.69 26.88 3.93
N ALA A 409 -12.43 27.46 2.78
CA ALA A 409 -12.74 26.84 1.51
C ALA A 409 -11.85 25.57 1.33
N GLU A 410 -12.42 24.49 0.81
CA GLU A 410 -11.70 23.24 0.56
C GLU A 410 -11.38 23.08 -0.93
N GLY A 411 -10.32 22.33 -1.23
CA GLY A 411 -9.92 21.99 -2.58
C GLY A 411 -9.61 23.20 -3.46
N ILE A 412 -9.96 23.10 -4.74
CA ILE A 412 -9.73 24.16 -5.75
C ILE A 412 -10.44 25.48 -5.39
N SER A 413 -11.58 25.44 -4.72
CA SER A 413 -12.30 26.66 -4.31
C SER A 413 -11.46 27.56 -3.41
N ARG A 414 -10.49 27.00 -2.69
CA ARG A 414 -9.54 27.77 -1.89
C ARG A 414 -8.63 28.64 -2.75
N LEU A 415 -8.15 28.11 -3.87
CA LEU A 415 -7.32 28.87 -4.83
C LEU A 415 -8.08 29.98 -5.53
N LEU A 416 -9.43 29.84 -5.63
CA LEU A 416 -10.27 30.84 -6.26
C LEU A 416 -10.69 31.96 -5.30
N CYS A 417 -10.58 31.74 -3.99
CA CYS A 417 -10.92 32.72 -2.96
C CYS A 417 -9.75 33.66 -2.60
N ASP A 418 -8.53 33.27 -2.94
CA ASP A 418 -7.31 34.01 -2.64
C ASP A 418 -6.83 34.72 -3.91
N HIS A 419 -7.07 36.03 -3.98
CA HIS A 419 -6.75 36.83 -5.17
C HIS A 419 -5.25 37.10 -5.36
N ASP A 420 -4.42 36.86 -4.33
CA ASP A 420 -3.00 37.18 -4.32
C ASP A 420 -2.11 35.93 -4.34
N SER A 421 -2.68 34.73 -4.35
CA SER A 421 -1.88 33.51 -4.36
C SER A 421 -1.26 33.25 -5.73
N ALA A 422 0.07 33.25 -5.79
CA ALA A 422 0.78 32.62 -6.89
C ALA A 422 0.41 31.13 -6.96
N ILE A 423 0.41 30.56 -8.17
CA ILE A 423 0.23 29.12 -8.35
C ILE A 423 1.40 28.41 -7.65
N ALA A 424 1.17 27.91 -6.44
CA ALA A 424 2.15 27.18 -5.66
C ALA A 424 1.75 25.73 -5.52
N LEU A 425 2.73 24.83 -5.47
CA LEU A 425 2.52 23.40 -5.21
C LEU A 425 1.88 23.16 -3.84
N ILE A 426 2.16 24.03 -2.88
CA ILE A 426 1.54 24.03 -1.53
C ILE A 426 1.12 25.46 -1.23
N PRO A 427 -0.18 25.72 -0.99
CA PRO A 427 -0.66 27.04 -0.57
C PRO A 427 -0.01 27.49 0.73
N GLU A 428 0.40 28.77 0.82
CA GLU A 428 1.21 29.31 1.92
C GLU A 428 0.53 29.22 3.30
N ASP A 429 -0.79 29.34 3.38
CA ASP A 429 -1.59 29.27 4.61
C ASP A 429 -2.10 27.85 4.94
N ASN A 430 -1.43 26.84 4.46
CA ASN A 430 -1.81 25.44 4.66
C ASN A 430 -1.21 24.91 5.98
N ALA A 431 -2.04 24.31 6.83
CA ALA A 431 -1.60 23.67 8.09
C ALA A 431 -0.45 22.66 7.92
N ARG A 432 -0.31 22.07 6.72
CA ARG A 432 0.83 21.23 6.37
C ARG A 432 2.12 22.04 6.16
N ALA A 433 2.03 23.20 5.53
CA ALA A 433 3.17 24.11 5.38
C ALA A 433 3.66 24.60 6.74
N GLU A 434 2.75 24.95 7.65
CA GLU A 434 3.05 25.32 9.03
C GLU A 434 3.78 24.20 9.76
N ARG A 435 3.28 22.96 9.71
CA ARG A 435 3.94 21.79 10.31
C ARG A 435 5.34 21.50 9.75
N ARG A 436 5.56 21.79 8.46
CA ARG A 436 6.88 21.62 7.82
C ARG A 436 7.88 22.70 8.26
N GLN A 437 7.41 23.92 8.54
CA GLN A 437 8.24 25.01 9.05
C GLN A 437 8.68 24.74 10.49
N ASP A 438 7.77 24.26 11.33
CA ASP A 438 8.05 23.91 12.73
C ASP A 438 9.10 22.78 12.87
N ASN A 439 9.20 21.91 11.86
CA ASN A 439 10.19 20.82 11.80
C ASN A 439 11.57 21.25 11.30
N GLY A 440 11.85 22.56 11.17
CA GLY A 440 13.19 23.09 10.85
C GLY A 440 13.62 22.91 9.40
N GLY A 441 12.69 22.63 8.50
CA GLY A 441 12.94 22.57 7.06
C GLY A 441 12.97 23.97 6.46
N SER A 442 14.15 24.58 6.32
CA SER A 442 14.31 25.73 5.41
C SER A 442 13.89 25.31 4.01
N ALA A 443 12.98 26.05 3.42
CA ALA A 443 12.62 25.92 2.01
C ALA A 443 13.89 26.01 1.15
N ALA A 444 14.17 25.00 0.38
CA ALA A 444 15.09 25.02 -0.76
C ALA A 444 14.34 24.49 -1.98
#